data_c61153326df803a0c39dc4414e0ea79c
#
_entry.id   c61153326df803a0c39dc4414e0ea79c
#
_cell.length_a   1.000
_cell.length_b   1.000
_cell.length_c   1.000
_cell.angle_alpha   90.00
_cell.angle_beta   90.00
_cell.angle_gamma   90.00
#
_symmetry.space_group_name_H-M   'P 1'
#
loop_
_entity.id
_entity.type
_entity.pdbx_description
1 polymer ?
#
loop_
_entity_poly.entity_id
_entity_poly.type
_entity_poly.pdbx_seq_one_letter_code
_entity_poly.pdbx_strand_id
1 'polypeptide(L)'
;MLLLSFVSATPLYSNAQSALDKFHMELGFGTGTPKDKMTPFGANIDLNYSLTNRFSLHALSEGTYFIPKDGTTHKYNQAINLGGGLSYTILPSTIENNDAFELRASVTSTIGSSDFKNTAYKLGLYWVGNPKSSFSPVVGVGYSFHDFRTKGLNNYHGLYVSIGFRF
;
A
#
# COMPACT_ATOMS: atom_id res chain seq x y z
N MET A 1 30.90 -29.81 31.06
CA MET A 1 29.57 -29.21 31.20
C MET A 1 29.38 -28.12 30.17
N LEU A 2 29.40 -28.44 28.84
CA LEU A 2 29.41 -27.46 27.77
C LEU A 2 28.64 -27.95 26.49
N LEU A 3 27.69 -28.88 26.68
CA LEU A 3 26.93 -29.50 25.57
C LEU A 3 25.41 -29.21 25.59
N LEU A 4 24.93 -28.35 26.51
CA LEU A 4 23.49 -28.08 26.67
C LEU A 4 23.01 -26.76 26.06
N SER A 5 23.91 -25.93 25.53
CA SER A 5 23.55 -24.61 25.01
C SER A 5 23.24 -24.56 23.51
N PHE A 6 23.43 -25.65 22.76
CA PHE A 6 23.24 -25.65 21.29
C PHE A 6 21.86 -26.13 20.84
N VAL A 7 21.05 -26.73 21.72
CA VAL A 7 19.76 -27.33 21.32
C VAL A 7 18.60 -26.31 21.31
N SER A 8 18.77 -25.14 21.95
CA SER A 8 17.68 -24.14 22.04
C SER A 8 17.68 -23.08 20.90
N ALA A 9 18.71 -23.03 20.08
CA ALA A 9 18.82 -22.02 19.02
C ALA A 9 18.13 -22.42 17.71
N THR A 10 18.01 -23.69 17.40
CA THR A 10 17.44 -24.17 16.13
C THR A 10 15.95 -23.86 15.93
N PRO A 11 15.06 -23.97 16.93
CA PRO A 11 13.65 -23.61 16.72
C PRO A 11 13.42 -22.11 16.56
N LEU A 12 14.28 -21.27 17.13
CA LEU A 12 14.17 -19.80 16.96
C LEU A 12 14.57 -19.36 15.54
N TYR A 13 15.57 -19.97 14.94
CA TYR A 13 15.97 -19.66 13.57
C TYR A 13 14.92 -20.12 12.55
N SER A 14 14.32 -21.30 12.70
CA SER A 14 13.27 -21.78 11.80
C SER A 14 11.99 -20.94 11.89
N ASN A 15 11.62 -20.48 13.09
CA ASN A 15 10.48 -19.58 13.29
C ASN A 15 10.74 -18.16 12.73
N ALA A 16 11.95 -17.64 12.83
CA ALA A 16 12.33 -16.35 12.27
C ALA A 16 12.33 -16.38 10.74
N GLN A 17 12.83 -17.44 10.12
CA GLN A 17 12.81 -17.60 8.67
C GLN A 17 11.38 -17.74 8.15
N SER A 18 10.54 -18.56 8.79
CA SER A 18 9.11 -18.67 8.49
C SER A 18 8.33 -17.35 8.70
N ALA A 19 8.77 -16.47 9.60
CA ALA A 19 8.17 -15.16 9.80
C ALA A 19 8.59 -14.17 8.70
N LEU A 20 9.84 -14.22 8.26
CA LEU A 20 10.35 -13.37 7.16
C LEU A 20 9.68 -13.70 5.83
N ASP A 21 9.39 -14.96 5.54
CA ASP A 21 8.68 -15.41 4.33
C ASP A 21 7.25 -14.84 4.22
N LYS A 22 6.69 -14.32 5.33
CA LYS A 22 5.38 -13.66 5.37
C LYS A 22 5.43 -12.17 5.15
N PHE A 23 6.63 -11.58 5.16
CA PHE A 23 6.83 -10.16 4.92
C PHE A 23 7.15 -9.91 3.46
N HIS A 24 6.47 -8.94 2.89
CA HIS A 24 6.74 -8.42 1.56
C HIS A 24 6.78 -6.89 1.63
N MET A 25 7.61 -6.29 0.80
CA MET A 25 7.64 -4.85 0.58
C MET A 25 7.14 -4.56 -0.83
N GLU A 26 6.27 -3.55 -0.95
CA GLU A 26 5.84 -3.05 -2.25
C GLU A 26 6.26 -1.59 -2.41
N LEU A 27 6.73 -1.26 -3.60
CA LEU A 27 6.96 0.11 -4.04
C LEU A 27 6.04 0.39 -5.20
N GLY A 28 5.28 1.47 -5.13
CA GLY A 28 4.27 1.76 -6.14
C GLY A 28 4.10 3.25 -6.44
N PHE A 29 3.46 3.49 -7.58
CA PHE A 29 3.01 4.80 -8.01
C PHE A 29 1.54 4.71 -8.39
N GLY A 30 0.81 5.79 -8.17
CA GLY A 30 -0.60 5.83 -8.51
C GLY A 30 -1.06 7.20 -8.93
N THR A 31 -2.15 7.22 -9.68
CA THR A 31 -2.85 8.44 -10.07
C THR A 31 -4.35 8.20 -10.01
N GLY A 32 -5.12 9.27 -9.87
CA GLY A 32 -6.58 9.20 -9.85
C GLY A 32 -7.22 10.08 -10.90
N THR A 33 -8.54 9.95 -11.03
CA THR A 33 -9.32 10.78 -11.96
C THR A 33 -9.25 12.25 -11.56
N PRO A 34 -9.03 13.17 -12.52
CA PRO A 34 -9.08 14.61 -12.24
C PRO A 34 -10.44 15.04 -11.71
N LYS A 35 -10.46 15.82 -10.62
CA LYS A 35 -11.66 16.41 -10.05
C LYS A 35 -11.36 17.78 -9.45
N ASP A 36 -12.27 18.75 -9.63
CA ASP A 36 -12.17 20.11 -9.07
C ASP A 36 -10.81 20.76 -9.37
N LYS A 37 -10.34 20.62 -10.62
CA LYS A 37 -9.05 21.10 -11.11
C LYS A 37 -7.82 20.48 -10.45
N MET A 38 -7.97 19.36 -9.73
CA MET A 38 -6.86 18.62 -9.11
C MET A 38 -6.76 17.22 -9.68
N THR A 39 -5.54 16.79 -9.94
CA THR A 39 -5.21 15.40 -10.29
C THR A 39 -4.32 14.83 -9.21
N PRO A 40 -4.75 13.80 -8.47
CA PRO A 40 -3.89 13.15 -7.49
C PRO A 40 -2.82 12.33 -8.19
N PHE A 41 -1.60 12.43 -7.69
CA PHE A 41 -0.47 11.58 -8.03
C PHE A 41 0.25 11.20 -6.75
N GLY A 42 0.72 9.96 -6.63
CA GLY A 42 1.40 9.52 -5.43
C GLY A 42 2.38 8.40 -5.68
N ALA A 43 3.35 8.32 -4.77
CA ALA A 43 4.22 7.17 -4.60
C ALA A 43 3.96 6.56 -3.23
N ASN A 44 4.04 5.24 -3.12
CA ASN A 44 3.82 4.54 -1.87
C ASN A 44 4.86 3.47 -1.60
N ILE A 45 5.11 3.27 -0.32
CA ILE A 45 5.81 2.12 0.23
C ILE A 45 4.79 1.38 1.08
N ASP A 46 4.65 0.08 0.85
CA ASP A 46 3.74 -0.80 1.56
C ASP A 46 4.51 -1.98 2.13
N LEU A 47 4.47 -2.13 3.45
CA LEU A 47 4.96 -3.30 4.15
C LEU A 47 3.79 -4.23 4.41
N ASN A 48 3.83 -5.40 3.81
CA ASN A 48 2.76 -6.38 3.83
C ASN A 48 3.16 -7.57 4.70
N TYR A 49 2.27 -7.99 5.59
CA TYR A 49 2.43 -9.17 6.42
C TYR A 49 1.26 -10.14 6.23
N SER A 50 1.56 -11.34 5.73
CA SER A 50 0.57 -12.39 5.50
C SER A 50 0.17 -13.06 6.82
N LEU A 51 -1.05 -12.78 7.31
CA LEU A 51 -1.64 -13.44 8.48
C LEU A 51 -2.02 -14.87 8.18
N THR A 52 -2.62 -15.08 7.04
CA THR A 52 -3.06 -16.38 6.50
C THR A 52 -2.79 -16.44 5.01
N ASN A 53 -3.08 -17.56 4.37
CA ASN A 53 -2.96 -17.71 2.91
C ASN A 53 -3.90 -16.76 2.12
N ARG A 54 -4.83 -16.07 2.79
CA ARG A 54 -5.80 -15.18 2.15
C ARG A 54 -5.84 -13.78 2.74
N PHE A 55 -5.45 -13.59 3.98
CA PHE A 55 -5.50 -12.30 4.67
C PHE A 55 -4.12 -11.75 4.92
N SER A 56 -3.92 -10.48 4.59
CA SER A 56 -2.69 -9.75 4.91
C SER A 56 -2.96 -8.40 5.55
N LEU A 57 -2.03 -7.97 6.38
CA LEU A 57 -1.97 -6.63 6.96
C LEU A 57 -1.02 -5.78 6.14
N HIS A 58 -1.32 -4.50 6.02
CA HIS A 58 -0.50 -3.53 5.30
C HIS A 58 -0.15 -2.36 6.22
N ALA A 59 1.11 -1.96 6.23
CA ALA A 59 1.57 -0.70 6.79
C ALA A 59 2.03 0.20 5.64
N LEU A 60 1.36 1.33 5.46
CA LEU A 60 1.46 2.18 4.28
C LEU A 60 2.12 3.51 4.61
N SER A 61 3.08 3.92 3.78
CA SER A 61 3.59 5.28 3.69
C SER A 61 3.35 5.80 2.28
N GLU A 62 2.68 6.94 2.15
CA GLU A 62 2.32 7.53 0.86
C GLU A 62 2.77 8.98 0.77
N GLY A 63 3.52 9.33 -0.28
CA GLY A 63 3.72 10.71 -0.71
C GLY A 63 2.65 11.07 -1.73
N THR A 64 1.70 11.92 -1.39
CA THR A 64 0.60 12.33 -2.28
C THR A 64 0.79 13.76 -2.75
N TYR A 65 0.64 13.97 -4.06
CA TYR A 65 0.63 15.26 -4.73
C TYR A 65 -0.70 15.46 -5.42
N PHE A 66 -1.30 16.64 -5.26
CA PHE A 66 -2.47 17.06 -6.02
C PHE A 66 -2.03 18.13 -7.00
N ILE A 67 -1.95 17.76 -8.28
CA ILE A 67 -1.46 18.63 -9.35
C ILE A 67 -2.61 19.53 -9.81
N PRO A 68 -2.50 20.87 -9.66
CA PRO A 68 -3.52 21.81 -10.13
C PRO A 68 -3.56 21.85 -11.67
N LYS A 69 -4.75 21.89 -12.23
CA LYS A 69 -4.95 21.96 -13.69
C LYS A 69 -4.45 23.26 -14.30
N ASP A 70 -4.39 24.32 -13.53
CA ASP A 70 -4.03 25.68 -13.99
C ASP A 70 -2.52 25.98 -13.85
N GLY A 71 -1.69 24.98 -13.50
CA GLY A 71 -0.22 25.15 -13.37
C GLY A 71 0.23 25.97 -12.17
N THR A 72 -0.69 26.44 -11.32
CA THR A 72 -0.36 27.15 -10.09
C THR A 72 0.01 26.15 -9.00
N THR A 73 1.21 26.28 -8.44
CA THR A 73 1.65 25.48 -7.28
C THR A 73 1.18 26.14 -5.99
N HIS A 74 0.43 25.39 -5.18
CA HIS A 74 0.02 25.81 -3.84
C HIS A 74 0.78 24.97 -2.79
N LYS A 75 1.10 25.58 -1.66
CA LYS A 75 1.83 24.91 -0.54
C LYS A 75 1.12 23.66 0.01
N TYR A 76 -0.18 23.56 -0.17
CA TYR A 76 -1.00 22.45 0.35
C TYR A 76 -1.16 21.27 -0.62
N ASN A 77 -0.48 21.29 -1.77
CA ASN A 77 -0.61 20.25 -2.80
C ASN A 77 0.15 18.96 -2.48
N GLN A 78 0.93 18.93 -1.42
CA GLN A 78 1.74 17.75 -1.07
C GLN A 78 1.53 17.33 0.38
N ALA A 79 1.49 16.03 0.60
CA ALA A 79 1.39 15.45 1.93
C ALA A 79 2.15 14.12 1.99
N ILE A 80 2.70 13.83 3.16
CA ILE A 80 3.18 12.50 3.52
C ILE A 80 2.14 11.91 4.47
N ASN A 81 1.59 10.77 4.08
CA ASN A 81 0.57 10.06 4.83
C ASN A 81 1.14 8.75 5.37
N LEU A 82 0.79 8.39 6.59
CA LEU A 82 1.00 7.06 7.15
C LEU A 82 -0.33 6.42 7.49
N GLY A 83 -0.38 5.11 7.41
CA GLY A 83 -1.58 4.38 7.75
C GLY A 83 -1.45 2.89 7.61
N GLY A 84 -2.57 2.23 7.46
CA GLY A 84 -2.62 0.79 7.33
C GLY A 84 -3.78 0.31 6.48
N GLY A 85 -3.78 -0.99 6.23
CA GLY A 85 -4.80 -1.63 5.43
C GLY A 85 -4.89 -3.12 5.68
N LEU A 86 -5.85 -3.70 4.99
CA LEU A 86 -6.12 -5.13 4.94
C LEU A 86 -6.24 -5.55 3.49
N SER A 87 -5.78 -6.74 3.17
CA SER A 87 -6.11 -7.39 1.90
C SER A 87 -6.70 -8.78 2.10
N TYR A 88 -7.53 -9.15 1.13
CA TYR A 88 -8.09 -10.48 0.98
C TYR A 88 -7.78 -11.01 -0.41
N THR A 89 -7.09 -12.14 -0.48
CA THR A 89 -6.78 -12.81 -1.74
C THR A 89 -8.02 -13.57 -2.24
N ILE A 90 -8.67 -13.03 -3.26
CA ILE A 90 -9.86 -13.59 -3.89
C ILE A 90 -9.47 -14.83 -4.70
N LEU A 91 -8.48 -14.69 -5.56
CA LEU A 91 -7.93 -15.76 -6.38
C LEU A 91 -6.46 -15.94 -6.02
N PRO A 92 -6.12 -16.99 -5.28
CA PRO A 92 -4.74 -17.29 -4.94
C PRO A 92 -3.98 -17.85 -6.16
N SER A 93 -2.67 -17.60 -6.19
CA SER A 93 -1.78 -18.23 -7.16
C SER A 93 -1.81 -19.76 -7.00
N THR A 94 -1.97 -20.45 -8.11
CA THR A 94 -1.98 -21.93 -8.21
C THR A 94 -0.81 -22.41 -9.06
N ILE A 95 -0.69 -23.73 -9.26
CA ILE A 95 0.32 -24.33 -10.16
C ILE A 95 0.01 -23.96 -11.62
N GLU A 96 -1.26 -23.86 -11.98
CA GLU A 96 -1.70 -23.55 -13.36
C GLU A 96 -1.74 -22.03 -13.62
N ASN A 97 -2.02 -21.24 -12.58
CA ASN A 97 -2.06 -19.78 -12.67
C ASN A 97 -1.13 -19.18 -11.61
N ASN A 98 -0.02 -18.60 -12.06
CA ASN A 98 0.97 -17.98 -11.18
C ASN A 98 0.52 -16.64 -10.59
N ASP A 99 -0.59 -16.06 -11.05
CA ASP A 99 -1.06 -14.75 -10.65
C ASP A 99 -2.03 -14.83 -9.47
N ALA A 100 -2.10 -13.77 -8.69
CA ALA A 100 -3.08 -13.61 -7.62
C ALA A 100 -3.90 -12.34 -7.81
N PHE A 101 -5.15 -12.36 -7.32
CA PHE A 101 -6.02 -11.19 -7.25
C PHE A 101 -6.39 -10.90 -5.80
N GLU A 102 -6.19 -9.67 -5.39
CA GLU A 102 -6.40 -9.20 -4.02
C GLU A 102 -7.42 -8.05 -3.99
N LEU A 103 -8.37 -8.11 -3.07
CA LEU A 103 -9.18 -6.96 -2.67
C LEU A 103 -8.46 -6.29 -1.52
N ARG A 104 -8.15 -4.99 -1.65
CA ARG A 104 -7.45 -4.22 -0.62
C ARG A 104 -8.28 -3.04 -0.14
N ALA A 105 -8.31 -2.84 1.17
CA ALA A 105 -8.87 -1.66 1.82
C ALA A 105 -7.80 -1.01 2.67
N SER A 106 -7.66 0.32 2.60
CA SER A 106 -6.66 1.04 3.39
C SER A 106 -7.15 2.42 3.83
N VAL A 107 -6.57 2.89 4.92
CA VAL A 107 -6.71 4.24 5.41
C VAL A 107 -5.33 4.80 5.73
N THR A 108 -5.05 6.00 5.21
CA THR A 108 -3.82 6.74 5.48
C THR A 108 -4.16 8.17 5.88
N SER A 109 -3.35 8.77 6.72
CA SER A 109 -3.58 10.14 7.21
C SER A 109 -2.27 10.92 7.22
N THR A 110 -2.35 12.20 6.90
CA THR A 110 -1.20 13.10 6.89
C THR A 110 -0.57 13.19 8.27
N ILE A 111 0.74 13.01 8.30
CA ILE A 111 1.59 13.19 9.47
C ILE A 111 2.41 14.48 9.35
N GLY A 112 2.86 15.00 10.51
CA GLY A 112 3.70 16.19 10.59
C GLY A 112 2.93 17.50 10.46
N SER A 113 3.68 18.59 10.24
CA SER A 113 3.20 19.98 10.22
C SER A 113 2.86 20.48 8.80
N SER A 114 2.45 19.60 7.90
CA SER A 114 2.06 20.02 6.54
C SER A 114 0.86 20.97 6.57
N ASP A 115 0.91 22.03 5.76
CA ASP A 115 -0.23 22.95 5.55
C ASP A 115 -1.40 22.21 4.89
N PHE A 116 -1.12 21.20 4.07
CA PHE A 116 -2.09 20.34 3.44
C PHE A 116 -2.26 19.04 4.23
N LYS A 117 -3.45 18.84 4.78
CA LYS A 117 -3.78 17.67 5.59
C LYS A 117 -4.95 16.91 4.98
N ASN A 118 -4.80 15.61 4.82
CA ASN A 118 -5.88 14.75 4.35
C ASN A 118 -5.90 13.41 5.09
N THR A 119 -7.07 12.76 5.06
CA THR A 119 -7.22 11.35 5.38
C THR A 119 -7.74 10.66 4.12
N ALA A 120 -7.01 9.69 3.61
CA ALA A 120 -7.36 8.95 2.41
C ALA A 120 -7.91 7.57 2.78
N TYR A 121 -9.04 7.23 2.20
CA TYR A 121 -9.67 5.91 2.26
C TYR A 121 -9.63 5.31 0.85
N LYS A 122 -9.10 4.10 0.70
CA LYS A 122 -8.99 3.43 -0.59
C LYS A 122 -9.58 2.03 -0.52
N LEU A 123 -10.29 1.65 -1.56
CA LEU A 123 -10.76 0.29 -1.79
C LEU A 123 -10.47 -0.08 -3.24
N GLY A 124 -9.80 -1.20 -3.49
CA GLY A 124 -9.42 -1.56 -4.85
C GLY A 124 -9.13 -3.03 -5.04
N LEU A 125 -9.14 -3.43 -6.32
CA LEU A 125 -8.71 -4.72 -6.80
C LEU A 125 -7.29 -4.62 -7.33
N TYR A 126 -6.46 -5.59 -6.95
CA TYR A 126 -5.05 -5.66 -7.31
C TYR A 126 -4.73 -6.99 -7.94
N TRP A 127 -4.08 -6.94 -9.09
CA TRP A 127 -3.43 -8.08 -9.70
C TRP A 127 -1.96 -8.11 -9.26
N VAL A 128 -1.51 -9.27 -8.84
CA VAL A 128 -0.12 -9.54 -8.43
C VAL A 128 0.41 -10.65 -9.31
N GLY A 129 1.33 -10.31 -10.19
CA GLY A 129 1.94 -11.28 -11.10
C GLY A 129 2.99 -12.11 -10.37
N ASN A 130 2.84 -13.43 -10.38
CA ASN A 130 3.75 -14.40 -9.77
C ASN A 130 4.17 -14.03 -8.33
N PRO A 131 3.25 -14.03 -7.35
CA PRO A 131 3.54 -13.59 -5.97
C PRO A 131 4.57 -14.46 -5.22
N LYS A 132 4.99 -15.58 -5.80
CA LYS A 132 6.06 -16.45 -5.29
C LYS A 132 7.46 -16.06 -5.79
N SER A 133 7.52 -15.11 -6.72
CA SER A 133 8.79 -14.57 -7.21
C SER A 133 9.35 -13.55 -6.22
N SER A 134 10.68 -13.44 -6.18
CA SER A 134 11.36 -12.36 -5.44
C SER A 134 11.07 -10.96 -6.00
N PHE A 135 10.45 -10.87 -7.17
CA PHE A 135 10.06 -9.63 -7.82
C PHE A 135 8.74 -9.85 -8.57
N SER A 136 7.70 -9.21 -8.12
CA SER A 136 6.33 -9.40 -8.62
C SER A 136 5.72 -8.07 -9.04
N PRO A 137 5.29 -7.90 -10.30
CA PRO A 137 4.56 -6.70 -10.69
C PRO A 137 3.19 -6.67 -10.00
N VAL A 138 2.78 -5.47 -9.62
CA VAL A 138 1.48 -5.22 -8.97
C VAL A 138 0.75 -4.13 -9.75
N VAL A 139 -0.48 -4.40 -10.13
CA VAL A 139 -1.36 -3.42 -10.80
C VAL A 139 -2.67 -3.34 -10.03
N GLY A 140 -3.07 -2.14 -9.68
CA GLY A 140 -4.28 -1.90 -8.90
C GLY A 140 -5.23 -0.92 -9.58
N VAL A 141 -6.52 -1.13 -9.38
CA VAL A 141 -7.59 -0.21 -9.74
C VAL A 141 -8.61 -0.17 -8.62
N GLY A 142 -9.10 1.03 -8.30
CA GLY A 142 -10.05 1.16 -7.21
C GLY A 142 -10.65 2.54 -7.10
N TYR A 143 -11.27 2.78 -5.96
CA TYR A 143 -11.88 4.03 -5.60
C TYR A 143 -11.18 4.62 -4.38
N SER A 144 -10.90 5.92 -4.41
CA SER A 144 -10.32 6.66 -3.31
C SER A 144 -11.22 7.81 -2.88
N PHE A 145 -11.30 8.02 -1.57
CA PHE A 145 -11.92 9.20 -0.96
C PHE A 145 -10.86 9.87 -0.09
N HIS A 146 -10.66 11.19 -0.30
CA HIS A 146 -9.74 12.01 0.48
C HIS A 146 -10.54 13.07 1.23
N ASP A 147 -10.55 12.96 2.53
CA ASP A 147 -11.09 13.97 3.43
C ASP A 147 -10.02 15.02 3.70
N PHE A 148 -10.17 16.19 3.08
CA PHE A 148 -9.25 17.29 3.26
C PHE A 148 -9.57 18.07 4.53
N ARG A 149 -8.70 17.93 5.52
CA ARG A 149 -8.80 18.67 6.78
C ARG A 149 -8.26 20.11 6.69
N THR A 150 -7.91 20.53 5.50
CA THR A 150 -7.43 21.88 5.19
C THR A 150 -8.64 22.78 4.87
N LYS A 151 -8.77 23.92 5.56
CA LYS A 151 -9.88 24.85 5.34
C LYS A 151 -9.90 25.36 3.90
N GLY A 152 -11.12 25.42 3.31
CA GLY A 152 -11.34 25.94 1.96
C GLY A 152 -11.14 24.94 0.82
N LEU A 153 -10.87 23.68 1.11
CA LEU A 153 -10.81 22.61 0.12
C LEU A 153 -12.02 21.68 0.24
N ASN A 154 -12.61 21.33 -0.90
CA ASN A 154 -13.65 20.31 -0.98
C ASN A 154 -13.00 18.92 -1.00
N ASN A 155 -13.65 17.95 -0.37
CA ASN A 155 -13.19 16.58 -0.37
C ASN A 155 -13.09 16.02 -1.79
N TYR A 156 -12.00 15.29 -2.04
CA TYR A 156 -11.77 14.61 -3.31
C TYR A 156 -12.29 13.17 -3.24
N HIS A 157 -12.89 12.70 -4.32
CA HIS A 157 -13.18 11.28 -4.52
C HIS A 157 -13.12 10.94 -6.00
N GLY A 158 -12.63 9.73 -6.31
CA GLY A 158 -12.50 9.32 -7.69
C GLY A 158 -11.91 7.91 -7.83
N LEU A 159 -11.88 7.43 -9.06
CA LEU A 159 -11.18 6.20 -9.40
C LEU A 159 -9.67 6.46 -9.34
N TYR A 160 -8.91 5.44 -8.96
CA TYR A 160 -7.46 5.47 -9.04
C TYR A 160 -6.94 4.23 -9.76
N VAL A 161 -5.77 4.36 -10.33
CA VAL A 161 -4.94 3.27 -10.83
C VAL A 161 -3.57 3.34 -10.18
N SER A 162 -2.97 2.18 -9.95
CA SER A 162 -1.62 2.07 -9.38
C SER A 162 -0.84 0.99 -10.08
N ILE A 163 0.47 1.20 -10.16
CA ILE A 163 1.44 0.21 -10.63
C ILE A 163 2.59 0.16 -9.64
N GLY A 164 3.16 -1.00 -9.45
CA GLY A 164 4.27 -1.18 -8.53
C GLY A 164 4.90 -2.55 -8.62
N PHE A 165 5.76 -2.81 -7.67
CA PHE A 165 6.49 -4.07 -7.55
C PHE A 165 6.53 -4.50 -6.09
N ARG A 166 6.33 -5.81 -5.88
CA ARG A 166 6.46 -6.51 -4.60
C ARG A 166 7.77 -7.29 -4.60
N PHE A 167 8.47 -7.20 -3.45
CA PHE A 167 9.74 -7.89 -3.16
C PHE A 167 9.60 -8.81 -1.96
#